data_980f6bc1eacea182a686fee3824d1dc4
#
_entry.id   980f6bc1eacea182a686fee3824d1dc4
#
_cell.length_a   1.000
_cell.length_b   1.000
_cell.length_c   1.000
_cell.angle_alpha   90.00
_cell.angle_beta   90.00
_cell.angle_gamma   90.00
#
_symmetry.space_group_name_H-M   'P 1'
#
loop_
_entity.id
_entity.type
_entity.pdbx_description
1 polymer ?
#
loop_
_entity_poly.entity_id
_entity_poly.type
_entity_poly.pdbx_seq_one_letter_code
_entity_poly.pdbx_strand_id
1 'polypeptide(L)'
;MLINSTQPEEVRVALVDGQKLYDLDIENRSRERKKGSIYKAKVTRVEPSLEAAFVDFGADRHGFLPFKEISPAKLNLFLKIVSKRDDGYHNIRSGITLISLFDEVIAKKDVKFSIKYTGEFSPYNNKFKDCIVEKIFSKLDLEKPNYAFTIQKNIPIMSGLGSASSNAAAVIRILDKLNCIDLKKENFANIGADVPFFIYNHDSLIREIGNITIKQSFPKYYFLLIKPIHNCSTKEMYSLIESEKLNYDVNYDTDVINEGDNGNDFEPILEKQSNEIKNLLKFMRSLPDAIFSRLTGSGSCIFSVFESKKKAEESLSIFTKRFPLIWAKVVENNFIQK
;
A
#
# COMPACT_ATOMS: atom_id res chain seq x y z
N MET A 1 35.79 -7.58 6.38
CA MET A 1 35.27 -6.20 6.46
C MET A 1 36.32 -5.34 7.16
N LEU A 2 36.71 -4.26 6.54
CA LEU A 2 37.63 -3.26 7.13
C LEU A 2 36.84 -1.97 7.39
N ILE A 3 37.04 -1.36 8.54
CA ILE A 3 36.38 -0.11 8.92
C ILE A 3 37.48 0.91 9.27
N ASN A 4 37.47 2.04 8.60
CA ASN A 4 38.33 3.17 8.91
C ASN A 4 37.48 4.37 9.33
N SER A 5 37.65 4.82 10.59
CA SER A 5 36.99 5.98 11.17
C SER A 5 37.99 6.96 11.78
N THR A 6 39.18 7.05 11.20
CA THR A 6 40.26 7.93 11.70
C THR A 6 39.97 9.42 11.53
N GLN A 7 39.02 9.77 10.62
CA GLN A 7 38.51 11.13 10.50
C GLN A 7 37.15 11.24 11.21
N PRO A 8 36.94 12.23 12.08
CA PRO A 8 35.68 12.39 12.83
C PRO A 8 34.44 12.54 11.95
N GLU A 9 34.62 13.01 10.72
CA GLU A 9 33.54 13.37 9.80
C GLU A 9 33.22 12.26 8.80
N GLU A 10 34.07 11.24 8.66
CA GLU A 10 33.93 10.23 7.62
C GLU A 10 34.23 8.81 8.13
N VAL A 11 33.31 7.89 7.88
CA VAL A 11 33.51 6.45 8.11
C VAL A 11 33.53 5.73 6.78
N ARG A 12 34.61 4.97 6.54
CA ARG A 12 34.78 4.14 5.34
C ARG A 12 34.65 2.68 5.72
N VAL A 13 33.76 1.96 5.05
CA VAL A 13 33.57 0.53 5.26
C VAL A 13 33.89 -0.19 3.97
N ALA A 14 34.89 -1.06 3.98
CA ALA A 14 35.27 -1.87 2.83
C ALA A 14 34.96 -3.36 3.10
N LEU A 15 34.29 -4.02 2.17
CA LEU A 15 34.15 -5.47 2.13
C LEU A 15 35.26 -6.04 1.27
N VAL A 16 36.15 -6.82 1.89
CA VAL A 16 37.30 -7.42 1.23
C VAL A 16 37.31 -8.94 1.43
N ASP A 17 37.80 -9.66 0.44
CA ASP A 17 38.19 -11.06 0.52
C ASP A 17 39.66 -11.19 0.13
N GLY A 18 40.53 -11.47 1.12
CA GLY A 18 41.96 -11.35 0.96
C GLY A 18 42.37 -9.91 0.60
N GLN A 19 42.99 -9.73 -0.57
CA GLN A 19 43.40 -8.42 -1.11
C GLN A 19 42.42 -7.83 -2.11
N LYS A 20 41.30 -8.49 -2.36
CA LYS A 20 40.29 -8.06 -3.34
C LYS A 20 39.17 -7.29 -2.67
N LEU A 21 38.96 -6.05 -3.13
CA LEU A 21 37.84 -5.21 -2.68
C LEU A 21 36.57 -5.63 -3.45
N TYR A 22 35.51 -5.91 -2.69
CA TYR A 22 34.17 -6.26 -3.23
C TYR A 22 33.21 -5.08 -3.20
N ASP A 23 33.29 -4.28 -2.14
CA ASP A 23 32.39 -3.14 -1.96
C ASP A 23 33.05 -2.09 -1.06
N LEU A 24 32.73 -0.81 -1.31
CA LEU A 24 33.23 0.33 -0.54
C LEU A 24 32.07 1.28 -0.26
N ASP A 25 31.74 1.45 1.00
CA ASP A 25 30.79 2.45 1.46
C ASP A 25 31.50 3.55 2.24
N ILE A 26 31.19 4.82 1.93
CA ILE A 26 31.77 6.00 2.57
C ILE A 26 30.65 6.81 3.18
N GLU A 27 30.55 6.83 4.50
CA GLU A 27 29.57 7.60 5.25
C GLU A 27 30.21 8.87 5.83
N ASN A 28 29.69 10.03 5.47
CA ASN A 28 30.13 11.32 6.00
C ASN A 28 29.10 11.81 7.04
N ARG A 29 29.52 11.96 8.29
CA ARG A 29 28.65 12.34 9.44
C ARG A 29 28.21 13.81 9.39
N SER A 30 28.92 14.67 8.68
CA SER A 30 28.58 16.09 8.57
C SER A 30 27.62 16.42 7.44
N ARG A 31 27.32 15.47 6.53
CA ARG A 31 26.34 15.64 5.45
C ARG A 31 25.00 15.07 5.87
N GLU A 32 23.98 15.93 5.89
CA GLU A 32 22.58 15.46 5.96
C GLU A 32 22.33 14.33 4.97
N ARG A 33 21.80 13.21 5.45
CA ARG A 33 21.44 12.08 4.60
C ARG A 33 20.30 12.52 3.67
N LYS A 34 20.63 12.93 2.46
CA LYS A 34 19.63 13.32 1.44
C LYS A 34 18.91 12.11 0.84
N LYS A 35 19.53 10.94 0.87
CA LYS A 35 18.97 9.68 0.36
C LYS A 35 17.96 9.12 1.37
N GLY A 36 16.70 8.92 0.92
CA GLY A 36 15.61 8.41 1.77
C GLY A 36 14.85 9.49 2.54
N SER A 37 15.25 10.78 2.46
CA SER A 37 14.50 11.91 3.02
C SER A 37 13.42 12.39 2.04
N ILE A 38 12.33 12.94 2.59
CA ILE A 38 11.22 13.48 1.79
C ILE A 38 11.41 14.98 1.65
N TYR A 39 11.42 15.47 0.42
CA TYR A 39 11.55 16.88 0.10
C TYR A 39 10.38 17.37 -0.75
N LYS A 40 9.94 18.60 -0.52
CA LYS A 40 9.12 19.31 -1.50
C LYS A 40 10.06 19.78 -2.63
N ALA A 41 9.83 19.30 -3.84
CA ALA A 41 10.71 19.58 -4.97
C ALA A 41 9.91 20.03 -6.19
N LYS A 42 10.54 20.88 -7.02
CA LYS A 42 10.01 21.30 -8.33
C LYS A 42 10.76 20.51 -9.42
N VAL A 43 10.04 19.83 -10.31
CA VAL A 43 10.64 19.23 -11.49
C VAL A 43 11.16 20.34 -12.38
N THR A 44 12.47 20.35 -12.62
CA THR A 44 13.13 21.36 -13.46
C THR A 44 13.33 20.87 -14.87
N ARG A 45 13.55 19.57 -15.05
CA ARG A 45 13.76 18.93 -16.35
C ARG A 45 13.38 17.46 -16.29
N VAL A 46 12.65 17.00 -17.29
CA VAL A 46 12.45 15.55 -17.54
C VAL A 46 13.44 15.16 -18.62
N GLU A 47 14.19 14.10 -18.37
CA GLU A 47 15.18 13.58 -19.31
C GLU A 47 14.85 12.12 -19.65
N PRO A 48 14.03 11.90 -20.69
CA PRO A 48 13.60 10.56 -21.07
C PRO A 48 14.75 9.61 -21.41
N SER A 49 15.84 10.14 -21.95
CA SER A 49 17.02 9.35 -22.31
C SER A 49 17.75 8.76 -21.09
N LEU A 50 17.63 9.41 -19.92
CA LEU A 50 18.17 8.96 -18.64
C LEU A 50 17.10 8.27 -17.78
N GLU A 51 15.85 8.19 -18.24
CA GLU A 51 14.69 7.64 -17.52
C GLU A 51 14.52 8.28 -16.14
N ALA A 52 14.70 9.60 -16.08
CA ALA A 52 14.69 10.34 -14.83
C ALA A 52 14.24 11.78 -15.02
N ALA A 53 13.88 12.39 -13.90
CA ALA A 53 13.66 13.82 -13.80
C ALA A 53 14.71 14.47 -12.91
N PHE A 54 15.14 15.67 -13.26
CA PHE A 54 15.90 16.53 -12.38
C PHE A 54 14.93 17.39 -11.58
N VAL A 55 15.18 17.50 -10.28
CA VAL A 55 14.31 18.22 -9.36
C VAL A 55 15.13 19.21 -8.54
N ASP A 56 14.58 20.41 -8.41
CA ASP A 56 15.06 21.40 -7.44
C ASP A 56 14.31 21.18 -6.12
N PHE A 57 15.05 20.85 -5.08
CA PHE A 57 14.53 20.66 -3.72
C PHE A 57 15.16 21.62 -2.72
N GLY A 58 15.71 22.73 -3.22
CA GLY A 58 16.31 23.80 -2.40
C GLY A 58 17.77 23.54 -1.99
N ALA A 59 18.47 22.64 -2.69
CA ALA A 59 19.91 22.40 -2.49
C ALA A 59 20.72 22.95 -3.68
N ASP A 60 22.04 23.13 -3.47
CA ASP A 60 22.95 23.66 -4.50
C ASP A 60 23.00 22.83 -5.80
N ARG A 61 22.61 21.58 -5.71
CA ARG A 61 22.52 20.67 -6.85
C ARG A 61 21.12 20.10 -6.96
N HIS A 62 20.64 19.98 -8.19
CA HIS A 62 19.36 19.31 -8.47
C HIS A 62 19.44 17.82 -8.11
N GLY A 63 18.32 17.32 -7.57
CA GLY A 63 18.14 15.90 -7.32
C GLY A 63 17.88 15.16 -8.63
N PHE A 64 18.29 13.88 -8.68
CA PHE A 64 18.01 12.96 -9.78
C PHE A 64 16.95 11.95 -9.32
N LEU A 65 15.77 11.97 -9.94
CA LEU A 65 14.65 11.07 -9.67
C LEU A 65 14.50 10.08 -10.82
N PRO A 66 14.86 8.80 -10.64
CA PRO A 66 14.52 7.76 -11.62
C PRO A 66 13.00 7.61 -11.74
N PHE A 67 12.49 7.01 -12.81
CA PHE A 67 11.08 6.66 -12.93
C PHE A 67 10.72 5.64 -11.87
N LYS A 68 10.30 6.18 -10.75
CA LYS A 68 9.88 5.45 -9.57
C LYS A 68 8.50 5.93 -9.16
N GLU A 69 7.62 4.96 -8.97
CA GLU A 69 6.29 5.21 -8.45
C GLU A 69 6.18 4.62 -7.04
N ILE A 70 5.62 5.39 -6.13
CA ILE A 70 5.12 4.86 -4.86
C ILE A 70 3.74 4.25 -5.09
N SER A 71 3.52 3.12 -4.46
CA SER A 71 2.32 2.33 -4.55
C SER A 71 1.73 2.20 -3.14
N PRO A 72 0.92 3.20 -2.68
CA PRO A 72 0.44 3.26 -1.31
C PRO A 72 -0.57 2.15 -1.02
N ALA A 73 -0.61 1.73 0.23
CA ALA A 73 -1.69 0.91 0.76
C ALA A 73 -2.94 1.75 1.02
N LYS A 74 -4.10 1.08 1.09
CA LYS A 74 -5.36 1.71 1.49
C LYS A 74 -5.90 1.09 2.77
N LEU A 75 -6.72 1.83 3.51
CA LEU A 75 -7.59 1.31 4.54
C LEU A 75 -9.04 1.55 4.16
N ASN A 76 -9.88 0.54 4.35
CA ASN A 76 -11.31 0.73 4.41
C ASN A 76 -11.64 1.14 5.84
N LEU A 77 -11.93 2.42 6.07
CA LEU A 77 -12.35 2.93 7.38
C LEU A 77 -13.66 2.31 7.83
N PHE A 78 -14.52 1.98 6.86
CA PHE A 78 -15.68 1.15 7.01
C PHE A 78 -15.96 0.41 5.70
N LEU A 79 -16.71 -0.69 5.76
CA LEU A 79 -17.17 -1.42 4.59
C LEU A 79 -18.55 -2.03 4.89
N LYS A 80 -19.55 -1.59 4.15
CA LYS A 80 -20.92 -2.07 4.24
C LYS A 80 -21.32 -2.73 2.94
N ILE A 81 -22.03 -3.83 3.05
CA ILE A 81 -22.62 -4.54 1.91
C ILE A 81 -24.09 -4.13 1.84
N VAL A 82 -24.41 -3.42 0.77
CA VAL A 82 -25.72 -2.76 0.63
C VAL A 82 -26.76 -3.70 0.01
N SER A 83 -26.36 -4.48 -1.00
CA SER A 83 -27.24 -5.44 -1.66
C SER A 83 -26.45 -6.46 -2.47
N LYS A 84 -27.10 -7.58 -2.81
CA LYS A 84 -26.62 -8.53 -3.82
C LYS A 84 -27.23 -8.19 -5.16
N ARG A 85 -26.46 -8.29 -6.24
CA ARG A 85 -26.88 -8.04 -7.63
C ARG A 85 -27.20 -9.36 -8.33
N ASP A 86 -27.98 -9.29 -9.41
CA ASP A 86 -28.32 -10.45 -10.22
C ASP A 86 -27.11 -11.05 -10.96
N ASP A 87 -26.04 -10.23 -11.19
CA ASP A 87 -24.79 -10.66 -11.80
C ASP A 87 -23.82 -11.37 -10.81
N GLY A 88 -24.27 -11.60 -9.57
CA GLY A 88 -23.51 -12.27 -8.51
C GLY A 88 -22.55 -11.36 -7.74
N TYR A 89 -22.38 -10.10 -8.13
CA TYR A 89 -21.62 -9.12 -7.38
C TYR A 89 -22.45 -8.51 -6.24
N HIS A 90 -21.77 -7.79 -5.33
CA HIS A 90 -22.41 -7.08 -4.23
C HIS A 90 -22.20 -5.57 -4.38
N ASN A 91 -23.25 -4.82 -4.20
CA ASN A 91 -23.13 -3.38 -3.99
C ASN A 91 -22.58 -3.12 -2.61
N ILE A 92 -21.53 -2.31 -2.55
CA ILE A 92 -20.86 -1.92 -1.30
C ILE A 92 -20.88 -0.42 -1.12
N ARG A 93 -20.67 0.00 0.13
CA ARG A 93 -20.35 1.36 0.50
C ARG A 93 -19.13 1.33 1.42
N SER A 94 -18.10 2.07 1.08
CA SER A 94 -16.86 2.07 1.86
C SER A 94 -16.15 3.41 1.81
N GLY A 95 -15.71 3.91 2.96
CA GLY A 95 -14.76 5.01 3.04
C GLY A 95 -13.35 4.48 2.97
N ILE A 96 -12.58 4.92 1.98
CA ILE A 96 -11.21 4.44 1.75
C ILE A 96 -10.23 5.60 1.85
N THR A 97 -9.20 5.41 2.67
CA THR A 97 -8.08 6.36 2.80
C THR A 97 -6.76 5.70 2.43
N LEU A 98 -5.88 6.48 1.84
CA LEU A 98 -4.50 6.08 1.58
C LEU A 98 -3.65 6.25 2.85
N ILE A 99 -2.70 5.34 3.06
CA ILE A 99 -1.85 5.35 4.25
C ILE A 99 -0.36 5.34 3.92
N SER A 100 0.47 5.80 4.85
CA SER A 100 1.93 5.92 4.74
C SER A 100 2.69 4.58 4.78
N LEU A 101 2.07 3.52 4.28
CA LEU A 101 2.68 2.22 3.98
C LEU A 101 2.61 2.03 2.47
N PHE A 102 3.72 1.75 1.81
CA PHE A 102 3.75 1.66 0.35
C PHE A 102 4.77 0.65 -0.15
N ASP A 103 4.44 0.04 -1.26
CA ASP A 103 5.38 -0.65 -2.15
C ASP A 103 6.05 0.37 -3.07
N GLU A 104 7.16 0.01 -3.70
CA GLU A 104 7.83 0.83 -4.68
C GLU A 104 7.91 0.09 -6.00
N VAL A 105 7.56 0.76 -7.09
CA VAL A 105 7.67 0.22 -8.44
C VAL A 105 8.69 1.04 -9.21
N ILE A 106 9.74 0.39 -9.68
CA ILE A 106 10.82 1.01 -10.44
C ILE A 106 10.87 0.34 -11.82
N ALA A 107 10.83 1.13 -12.89
CA ALA A 107 11.07 0.67 -14.24
C ALA A 107 12.44 1.17 -14.71
N LYS A 108 13.24 0.26 -15.27
CA LYS A 108 14.52 0.58 -15.91
C LYS A 108 14.53 -0.01 -17.32
N LYS A 109 15.03 0.74 -18.28
CA LYS A 109 15.23 0.23 -19.64
C LYS A 109 16.13 -1.00 -19.62
N ASP A 110 15.73 -2.01 -20.37
CA ASP A 110 16.45 -3.28 -20.47
C ASP A 110 16.34 -3.80 -21.91
N VAL A 111 17.08 -4.83 -22.26
CA VAL A 111 17.01 -5.48 -23.58
C VAL A 111 15.73 -6.31 -23.75
N LYS A 112 15.08 -6.68 -22.62
CA LYS A 112 13.83 -7.45 -22.60
C LYS A 112 12.98 -7.10 -21.40
N PHE A 113 11.69 -7.33 -21.55
CA PHE A 113 10.75 -7.24 -20.42
C PHE A 113 11.11 -8.25 -19.31
N SER A 114 11.12 -7.77 -18.07
CA SER A 114 11.28 -8.63 -16.90
C SER A 114 10.57 -8.02 -15.69
N ILE A 115 10.20 -8.88 -14.73
CA ILE A 115 9.60 -8.47 -13.45
C ILE A 115 10.39 -9.14 -12.34
N LYS A 116 10.81 -8.33 -11.36
CA LYS A 116 11.50 -8.78 -10.15
C LYS A 116 10.77 -8.25 -8.93
N TYR A 117 10.60 -9.10 -7.93
CA TYR A 117 10.07 -8.72 -6.62
C TYR A 117 11.19 -8.72 -5.59
N THR A 118 11.18 -7.74 -4.69
CA THR A 118 12.11 -7.59 -3.56
C THR A 118 11.34 -7.12 -2.33
N GLY A 119 12.00 -7.01 -1.18
CA GLY A 119 11.37 -6.52 0.05
C GLY A 119 10.83 -7.64 0.94
N GLU A 120 10.31 -7.24 2.11
CA GLU A 120 9.88 -8.13 3.19
C GLU A 120 8.79 -9.11 2.76
N PHE A 121 7.85 -8.66 1.93
CA PHE A 121 6.71 -9.46 1.45
C PHE A 121 6.86 -9.91 0.00
N SER A 122 8.10 -10.03 -0.50
CA SER A 122 8.34 -10.60 -1.82
C SER A 122 7.96 -12.09 -1.85
N PRO A 123 7.41 -12.60 -2.97
CA PRO A 123 7.02 -13.99 -3.07
C PRO A 123 8.25 -14.89 -3.09
N TYR A 124 8.09 -16.08 -2.52
CA TYR A 124 9.08 -17.14 -2.66
C TYR A 124 9.31 -17.45 -4.14
N ASN A 125 10.56 -17.68 -4.55
CA ASN A 125 10.96 -17.86 -5.95
C ASN A 125 10.66 -16.66 -6.87
N ASN A 126 10.43 -15.48 -6.32
CA ASN A 126 10.25 -14.22 -7.06
C ASN A 126 9.10 -14.24 -8.09
N LYS A 127 8.07 -15.07 -7.86
CA LYS A 127 6.90 -15.21 -8.75
C LYS A 127 5.61 -15.19 -7.95
N PHE A 128 4.64 -14.42 -8.41
CA PHE A 128 3.24 -14.57 -8.01
C PHE A 128 2.51 -15.47 -9.02
N LYS A 129 1.62 -16.32 -8.54
CA LYS A 129 0.78 -17.19 -9.38
C LYS A 129 -0.04 -16.36 -10.37
N ASP A 130 -0.59 -15.24 -9.90
CA ASP A 130 -1.37 -14.28 -10.71
C ASP A 130 -0.66 -12.93 -10.68
N CYS A 131 0.34 -12.76 -11.54
CA CYS A 131 1.11 -11.53 -11.61
C CYS A 131 0.25 -10.37 -12.15
N ILE A 132 -0.04 -9.38 -11.30
CA ILE A 132 -0.87 -8.24 -11.68
C ILE A 132 -0.27 -7.43 -12.84
N VAL A 133 1.05 -7.36 -12.95
CA VAL A 133 1.73 -6.64 -14.03
C VAL A 133 1.49 -7.35 -15.36
N GLU A 134 1.60 -8.68 -15.40
CA GLU A 134 1.30 -9.45 -16.61
C GLU A 134 -0.16 -9.33 -17.02
N LYS A 135 -1.06 -9.27 -16.03
CA LYS A 135 -2.49 -9.04 -16.26
C LYS A 135 -2.77 -7.70 -16.94
N ILE A 136 -2.01 -6.64 -16.64
CA ILE A 136 -2.12 -5.34 -17.30
C ILE A 136 -1.91 -5.50 -18.80
N PHE A 137 -0.78 -6.10 -19.21
CA PHE A 137 -0.46 -6.28 -20.63
C PHE A 137 -1.49 -7.13 -21.37
N SER A 138 -1.95 -8.23 -20.74
CA SER A 138 -2.94 -9.12 -21.36
C SER A 138 -4.33 -8.50 -21.44
N LYS A 139 -4.74 -7.65 -20.49
CA LYS A 139 -6.08 -7.05 -20.45
C LYS A 139 -6.21 -5.81 -21.32
N LEU A 140 -5.11 -5.10 -21.52
CA LEU A 140 -5.05 -3.90 -22.36
C LEU A 140 -4.50 -4.19 -23.77
N ASP A 141 -4.23 -5.44 -24.09
CA ASP A 141 -3.64 -5.89 -25.35
C ASP A 141 -2.38 -5.10 -25.73
N LEU A 142 -1.48 -4.94 -24.74
CA LEU A 142 -0.25 -4.16 -24.89
C LEU A 142 0.95 -5.05 -25.18
N GLU A 143 1.81 -4.59 -26.08
CA GLU A 143 3.14 -5.15 -26.21
C GLU A 143 3.97 -4.87 -24.95
N LYS A 144 4.75 -5.88 -24.53
CA LYS A 144 5.65 -5.74 -23.38
C LYS A 144 6.84 -4.87 -23.76
N PRO A 145 7.05 -3.72 -23.12
CA PRO A 145 8.16 -2.83 -23.46
C PRO A 145 9.51 -3.43 -22.99
N ASN A 146 10.59 -2.98 -23.56
CA ASN A 146 11.95 -3.37 -23.17
C ASN A 146 12.38 -2.69 -21.86
N TYR A 147 11.69 -3.06 -20.76
CA TYR A 147 11.91 -2.56 -19.41
C TYR A 147 11.94 -3.69 -18.39
N ALA A 148 12.84 -3.56 -17.42
CA ALA A 148 12.85 -4.36 -16.20
C ALA A 148 12.06 -3.63 -15.11
N PHE A 149 10.98 -4.24 -14.64
CA PHE A 149 10.21 -3.76 -13.51
C PHE A 149 10.70 -4.39 -12.22
N THR A 150 11.06 -3.59 -11.24
CA THR A 150 11.36 -4.05 -9.88
C THR A 150 10.27 -3.55 -8.95
N ILE A 151 9.61 -4.46 -8.22
CA ILE A 151 8.56 -4.16 -7.25
C ILE A 151 9.08 -4.51 -5.87
N GLN A 152 9.35 -3.49 -5.05
CA GLN A 152 9.73 -3.67 -3.65
C GLN A 152 8.47 -3.81 -2.79
N LYS A 153 8.24 -5.02 -2.27
CA LYS A 153 7.06 -5.38 -1.49
C LYS A 153 7.26 -5.08 0.00
N ASN A 154 6.64 -4.01 0.47
CA ASN A 154 6.63 -3.61 1.88
C ASN A 154 5.22 -3.72 2.50
N ILE A 155 4.19 -3.91 1.65
CA ILE A 155 2.81 -4.12 2.08
C ILE A 155 2.58 -5.63 2.21
N PRO A 156 2.08 -6.12 3.38
CA PRO A 156 1.75 -7.52 3.56
C PRO A 156 0.79 -8.04 2.48
N ILE A 157 1.05 -9.23 1.97
CA ILE A 157 0.17 -9.89 1.00
C ILE A 157 -1.09 -10.44 1.69
N MET A 158 -2.20 -10.58 0.94
CA MET A 158 -3.49 -11.10 1.43
C MET A 158 -3.97 -10.39 2.70
N SER A 159 -3.85 -9.09 2.73
CA SER A 159 -4.04 -8.25 3.91
C SER A 159 -5.27 -7.34 3.87
N GLY A 160 -5.98 -7.25 2.73
CA GLY A 160 -7.05 -6.27 2.53
C GLY A 160 -6.55 -4.83 2.28
N LEU A 161 -5.24 -4.62 2.22
CA LEU A 161 -4.60 -3.30 2.05
C LEU A 161 -4.48 -2.85 0.57
N GLY A 162 -4.96 -3.65 -0.38
CA GLY A 162 -5.04 -3.29 -1.80
C GLY A 162 -3.69 -3.28 -2.55
N SER A 163 -2.64 -3.92 -2.01
CA SER A 163 -1.28 -3.89 -2.58
C SER A 163 -1.21 -4.27 -4.07
N ALA A 164 -1.92 -5.33 -4.51
CA ALA A 164 -1.89 -5.74 -5.91
C ALA A 164 -2.45 -4.65 -6.86
N SER A 165 -3.62 -4.08 -6.51
CA SER A 165 -4.26 -3.01 -7.30
C SER A 165 -3.45 -1.71 -7.26
N SER A 166 -2.81 -1.41 -6.13
CA SER A 166 -1.90 -0.26 -6.01
C SER A 166 -0.65 -0.44 -6.88
N ASN A 167 -0.04 -1.64 -6.89
CA ASN A 167 1.08 -1.93 -7.78
C ASN A 167 0.67 -1.85 -9.26
N ALA A 168 -0.54 -2.32 -9.60
CA ALA A 168 -1.07 -2.17 -10.96
C ALA A 168 -1.18 -0.68 -11.35
N ALA A 169 -1.77 0.14 -10.50
CA ALA A 169 -1.90 1.58 -10.74
C ALA A 169 -0.53 2.27 -10.91
N ALA A 170 0.47 1.88 -10.11
CA ALA A 170 1.83 2.40 -10.24
C ALA A 170 2.48 2.02 -11.59
N VAL A 171 2.34 0.76 -12.01
CA VAL A 171 2.82 0.31 -13.33
C VAL A 171 2.09 1.05 -14.45
N ILE A 172 0.78 1.21 -14.36
CA ILE A 172 -0.04 1.94 -15.34
C ILE A 172 0.45 3.39 -15.47
N ARG A 173 0.69 4.10 -14.35
CA ARG A 173 1.26 5.45 -14.38
C ARG A 173 2.65 5.52 -15.01
N ILE A 174 3.48 4.49 -14.81
CA ILE A 174 4.77 4.39 -15.49
C ILE A 174 4.56 4.20 -17.00
N LEU A 175 3.66 3.30 -17.42
CA LEU A 175 3.37 3.06 -18.83
C LEU A 175 2.81 4.32 -19.54
N ASP A 176 1.99 5.11 -18.85
CA ASP A 176 1.52 6.41 -19.35
C ASP A 176 2.69 7.38 -19.57
N LYS A 177 3.60 7.51 -18.58
CA LYS A 177 4.81 8.33 -18.70
C LYS A 177 5.75 7.86 -19.83
N LEU A 178 5.72 6.58 -20.16
CA LEU A 178 6.46 5.99 -21.27
C LEU A 178 5.72 6.10 -22.62
N ASN A 179 4.55 6.74 -22.65
CA ASN A 179 3.66 6.85 -23.82
C ASN A 179 3.23 5.49 -24.40
N CYS A 180 3.17 4.46 -23.56
CA CYS A 180 2.65 3.14 -23.95
C CYS A 180 1.12 3.08 -23.88
N ILE A 181 0.50 3.92 -23.05
CA ILE A 181 -0.96 4.02 -22.83
C ILE A 181 -1.38 5.47 -22.62
N ASP A 182 -2.68 5.74 -22.66
CA ASP A 182 -3.28 7.02 -22.30
C ASP A 182 -4.26 6.79 -21.14
N LEU A 183 -3.92 7.27 -19.96
CA LEU A 183 -4.73 7.13 -18.73
C LEU A 183 -6.17 7.63 -18.88
N LYS A 184 -6.44 8.53 -19.82
CA LYS A 184 -7.78 9.13 -20.03
C LYS A 184 -8.70 8.28 -20.88
N LYS A 185 -8.15 7.32 -21.64
CA LYS A 185 -8.90 6.54 -22.63
C LYS A 185 -9.22 5.13 -22.17
N GLU A 186 -8.52 4.61 -21.20
CA GLU A 186 -8.59 3.22 -20.82
C GLU A 186 -9.51 2.98 -19.60
N ASN A 187 -10.20 1.85 -19.60
CA ASN A 187 -10.96 1.37 -18.44
C ASN A 187 -10.16 0.35 -17.65
N PHE A 188 -9.63 0.78 -16.52
CA PHE A 188 -8.77 -0.03 -15.65
C PHE A 188 -9.52 -0.91 -14.65
N ALA A 189 -10.83 -0.79 -14.53
CA ALA A 189 -11.64 -1.63 -13.62
C ALA A 189 -11.57 -3.12 -13.99
N ASN A 190 -11.32 -3.44 -15.28
CA ASN A 190 -11.15 -4.80 -15.79
C ASN A 190 -9.86 -5.48 -15.28
N ILE A 191 -8.89 -4.72 -14.81
CA ILE A 191 -7.65 -5.22 -14.21
C ILE A 191 -7.91 -5.59 -12.75
N GLY A 192 -8.64 -4.73 -12.03
CA GLY A 192 -9.08 -4.94 -10.67
C GLY A 192 -9.96 -3.80 -10.18
N ALA A 193 -10.97 -4.11 -9.36
CA ALA A 193 -11.95 -3.14 -8.89
C ALA A 193 -11.34 -1.93 -8.17
N ASP A 194 -10.28 -2.12 -7.39
CA ASP A 194 -9.60 -1.04 -6.65
C ASP A 194 -8.59 -0.26 -7.53
N VAL A 195 -8.27 -0.70 -8.78
CA VAL A 195 -7.24 -0.05 -9.61
C VAL A 195 -7.59 1.41 -9.93
N PRO A 196 -8.84 1.76 -10.33
CA PRO A 196 -9.22 3.14 -10.57
C PRO A 196 -9.00 4.05 -9.35
N PHE A 197 -9.36 3.57 -8.14
CA PHE A 197 -9.12 4.31 -6.90
C PHE A 197 -7.64 4.69 -6.73
N PHE A 198 -6.73 3.74 -6.94
CA PHE A 198 -5.30 3.99 -6.83
C PHE A 198 -4.73 4.86 -7.95
N ILE A 199 -5.36 4.88 -9.13
CA ILE A 199 -4.99 5.82 -10.21
C ILE A 199 -5.38 7.24 -9.83
N TYR A 200 -6.58 7.46 -9.28
CA TYR A 200 -7.04 8.77 -8.79
C TYR A 200 -6.23 9.27 -7.59
N ASN A 201 -5.70 8.36 -6.78
CA ASN A 201 -4.75 8.62 -5.70
C ASN A 201 -5.23 9.66 -4.68
N HIS A 202 -6.47 9.57 -4.25
CA HIS A 202 -7.06 10.40 -3.20
C HIS A 202 -8.05 9.62 -2.35
N ASP A 203 -8.26 10.06 -1.12
CA ASP A 203 -9.27 9.51 -0.23
C ASP A 203 -10.66 9.60 -0.87
N SER A 204 -11.47 8.55 -0.69
CA SER A 204 -12.71 8.40 -1.44
C SER A 204 -13.79 7.66 -0.67
N LEU A 205 -15.03 8.00 -1.00
CA LEU A 205 -16.19 7.15 -0.76
C LEU A 205 -16.41 6.28 -1.99
N ILE A 206 -16.42 4.97 -1.80
CA ILE A 206 -16.66 3.98 -2.84
C ILE A 206 -18.08 3.47 -2.73
N ARG A 207 -18.75 3.34 -3.89
CA ARG A 207 -20.12 2.81 -4.02
C ARG A 207 -20.18 1.73 -5.10
N GLU A 208 -21.32 1.06 -5.17
CA GLU A 208 -21.62 -0.06 -6.07
C GLU A 208 -20.60 -1.22 -5.93
N ILE A 209 -20.11 -1.77 -7.02
CA ILE A 209 -19.09 -2.83 -7.02
C ILE A 209 -17.66 -2.30 -6.85
N GLY A 210 -17.50 -1.03 -6.45
CA GLY A 210 -16.20 -0.36 -6.36
C GLY A 210 -15.90 0.58 -7.54
N ASN A 211 -16.79 0.65 -8.51
CA ASN A 211 -16.65 1.44 -9.73
C ASN A 211 -17.01 2.92 -9.58
N ILE A 212 -17.82 3.29 -8.58
CA ILE A 212 -18.12 4.69 -8.27
C ILE A 212 -17.17 5.15 -7.17
N THR A 213 -16.33 6.13 -7.50
CA THR A 213 -15.35 6.73 -6.61
C THR A 213 -15.65 8.22 -6.45
N ILE A 214 -16.07 8.62 -5.26
CA ILE A 214 -16.38 10.02 -4.92
C ILE A 214 -15.26 10.52 -4.02
N LYS A 215 -14.59 11.60 -4.43
CA LYS A 215 -13.55 12.21 -3.62
C LYS A 215 -14.10 12.64 -2.26
N GLN A 216 -13.46 12.21 -1.20
CA GLN A 216 -13.83 12.48 0.19
C GLN A 216 -12.57 12.84 0.98
N SER A 217 -12.69 13.76 1.92
CA SER A 217 -11.60 14.06 2.86
C SER A 217 -11.94 13.47 4.21
N PHE A 218 -10.98 12.78 4.82
CA PHE A 218 -11.09 12.27 6.17
C PHE A 218 -10.17 13.05 7.11
N PRO A 219 -10.47 13.13 8.42
CA PRO A 219 -9.56 13.69 9.39
C PRO A 219 -8.19 13.01 9.36
N LYS A 220 -7.17 13.72 9.81
CA LYS A 220 -5.85 13.10 9.98
C LYS A 220 -5.88 12.16 11.18
N TYR A 221 -5.56 10.90 10.92
CA TYR A 221 -5.49 9.84 11.91
C TYR A 221 -4.14 9.12 11.85
N TYR A 222 -3.81 8.45 12.95
CA TYR A 222 -2.72 7.51 13.06
C TYR A 222 -3.31 6.13 13.30
N PHE A 223 -2.72 5.12 12.68
CA PHE A 223 -3.24 3.76 12.71
C PHE A 223 -2.18 2.81 13.21
N LEU A 224 -2.53 1.95 14.16
CA LEU A 224 -1.78 0.74 14.42
C LEU A 224 -2.36 -0.37 13.54
N LEU A 225 -1.56 -0.84 12.59
CA LEU A 225 -1.90 -1.99 11.73
C LEU A 225 -1.30 -3.25 12.31
N ILE A 226 -2.03 -4.36 12.22
CA ILE A 226 -1.51 -5.70 12.47
C ILE A 226 -1.91 -6.64 11.34
N LYS A 227 -1.01 -7.58 10.99
CA LYS A 227 -1.30 -8.63 10.00
C LYS A 227 -1.33 -9.98 10.70
N PRO A 228 -2.53 -10.55 10.97
CA PRO A 228 -2.67 -11.90 11.49
C PRO A 228 -2.02 -12.94 10.58
N ILE A 229 -1.69 -14.10 11.12
CA ILE A 229 -1.16 -15.23 10.34
C ILE A 229 -2.23 -15.74 9.38
N HIS A 230 -3.48 -15.73 9.82
CA HIS A 230 -4.63 -16.08 8.99
C HIS A 230 -4.69 -15.23 7.71
N ASN A 231 -4.85 -15.88 6.57
CA ASN A 231 -4.99 -15.24 5.27
C ASN A 231 -6.42 -15.33 4.78
N CYS A 232 -6.91 -14.25 4.17
CA CYS A 232 -8.26 -14.18 3.60
C CYS A 232 -8.19 -13.91 2.10
N SER A 233 -8.96 -14.66 1.34
CA SER A 233 -9.21 -14.38 -0.06
C SER A 233 -10.49 -13.54 -0.18
N THR A 234 -10.44 -12.43 -0.90
CA THR A 234 -11.62 -11.59 -1.15
C THR A 234 -12.77 -12.41 -1.75
N LYS A 235 -12.47 -13.31 -2.70
CA LYS A 235 -13.47 -14.18 -3.32
C LYS A 235 -14.14 -15.10 -2.30
N GLU A 236 -13.36 -15.71 -1.41
CA GLU A 236 -13.85 -16.56 -0.34
C GLU A 236 -14.75 -15.79 0.63
N MET A 237 -14.33 -14.60 1.04
CA MET A 237 -15.13 -13.75 1.95
C MET A 237 -16.49 -13.39 1.35
N TYR A 238 -16.57 -13.03 0.07
CA TYR A 238 -17.85 -12.76 -0.58
C TYR A 238 -18.73 -14.02 -0.70
N SER A 239 -18.15 -15.21 -0.93
CA SER A 239 -18.94 -16.46 -0.98
C SER A 239 -19.52 -16.82 0.39
N LEU A 240 -18.87 -16.45 1.47
CA LEU A 240 -19.36 -16.66 2.84
C LEU A 240 -20.51 -15.74 3.22
N ILE A 241 -20.54 -14.52 2.68
CA ILE A 241 -21.66 -13.59 2.85
C ILE A 241 -22.96 -14.21 2.31
N GLU A 242 -22.88 -14.97 1.22
CA GLU A 242 -24.05 -15.62 0.63
C GLU A 242 -24.70 -16.65 1.55
N SER A 243 -23.91 -17.27 2.43
CA SER A 243 -24.40 -18.22 3.43
C SER A 243 -24.98 -17.57 4.68
N GLU A 244 -24.64 -16.30 4.92
CA GLU A 244 -25.14 -15.52 6.06
C GLU A 244 -26.28 -14.61 5.57
N LYS A 245 -27.43 -14.69 6.24
CA LYS A 245 -28.55 -13.75 5.97
C LYS A 245 -28.17 -12.37 6.52
N LEU A 246 -27.46 -11.58 5.71
CA LEU A 246 -27.23 -10.18 6.05
C LEU A 246 -28.54 -9.40 5.93
N ASN A 247 -28.91 -8.68 6.96
CA ASN A 247 -29.94 -7.67 6.86
C ASN A 247 -29.34 -6.49 6.09
N TYR A 248 -29.65 -6.41 4.80
CA TYR A 248 -29.26 -5.28 3.96
C TYR A 248 -30.06 -4.06 4.43
N ASP A 249 -29.40 -3.14 5.12
CA ASP A 249 -30.03 -1.90 5.55
C ASP A 249 -29.94 -0.87 4.42
N VAL A 250 -31.09 -0.47 3.91
CA VAL A 250 -31.24 0.31 2.66
C VAL A 250 -31.07 1.82 2.88
N ASN A 251 -30.99 2.30 4.13
CA ASN A 251 -31.03 3.72 4.48
C ASN A 251 -29.63 4.33 4.78
N TYR A 252 -28.72 4.28 3.81
CA TYR A 252 -27.40 4.89 3.96
C TYR A 252 -27.25 6.18 3.13
N ASP A 253 -27.99 7.20 3.48
CA ASP A 253 -27.88 8.53 2.84
C ASP A 253 -26.96 9.51 3.61
N THR A 254 -26.33 9.07 4.70
CA THR A 254 -25.45 9.94 5.48
C THR A 254 -24.00 9.77 5.05
N ASP A 255 -23.43 10.81 4.47
CA ASP A 255 -22.01 10.89 4.08
C ASP A 255 -21.06 11.05 5.29
N VAL A 256 -21.54 10.83 6.51
CA VAL A 256 -20.81 11.07 7.74
C VAL A 256 -20.22 9.76 8.26
N ILE A 257 -18.91 9.74 8.47
CA ILE A 257 -18.26 8.71 9.26
C ILE A 257 -18.61 8.99 10.72
N ASN A 258 -19.77 8.51 11.15
CA ASN A 258 -20.10 8.50 12.56
C ASN A 258 -19.41 7.33 13.22
N GLU A 259 -18.72 7.59 14.31
CA GLU A 259 -17.86 6.67 15.06
C GLU A 259 -18.56 5.39 15.54
N GLY A 260 -19.89 5.36 15.54
CA GLY A 260 -20.70 4.25 16.07
C GLY A 260 -21.26 3.27 15.06
N ASP A 261 -21.56 3.70 13.81
CA ASP A 261 -22.49 2.94 12.93
C ASP A 261 -21.84 2.31 11.68
N ASN A 262 -20.58 2.61 11.39
CA ASN A 262 -19.91 2.18 10.19
C ASN A 262 -18.88 1.07 10.46
N GLY A 263 -19.34 -0.16 10.71
CA GLY A 263 -18.47 -1.34 10.89
C GLY A 263 -17.88 -1.86 9.59
N ASN A 264 -17.36 -3.08 9.64
CA ASN A 264 -16.99 -3.86 8.48
C ASN A 264 -17.82 -5.15 8.48
N ASP A 265 -18.65 -5.35 7.46
CA ASP A 265 -19.59 -6.47 7.41
C ASP A 265 -18.89 -7.83 7.26
N PHE A 266 -17.62 -7.87 6.94
CA PHE A 266 -16.81 -9.10 6.95
C PHE A 266 -16.34 -9.49 8.37
N GLU A 267 -16.32 -8.58 9.35
CA GLU A 267 -15.83 -8.89 10.69
C GLU A 267 -16.58 -10.04 11.38
N PRO A 268 -17.94 -10.01 11.47
CA PRO A 268 -18.66 -11.08 12.15
C PRO A 268 -18.43 -12.45 11.50
N ILE A 269 -18.25 -12.46 10.17
CA ILE A 269 -18.00 -13.67 9.39
C ILE A 269 -16.64 -14.24 9.76
N LEU A 270 -15.61 -13.37 9.75
CA LEU A 270 -14.24 -13.78 9.99
C LEU A 270 -14.00 -14.15 11.46
N GLU A 271 -14.66 -13.48 12.41
CA GLU A 271 -14.63 -13.84 13.83
C GLU A 271 -15.21 -15.24 14.11
N LYS A 272 -16.21 -15.68 13.32
CA LYS A 272 -16.75 -17.04 13.39
C LYS A 272 -15.78 -18.08 12.86
N GLN A 273 -15.00 -17.74 11.83
CA GLN A 273 -14.11 -18.67 11.17
C GLN A 273 -12.73 -18.78 11.83
N SER A 274 -12.25 -17.72 12.48
CA SER A 274 -10.91 -17.66 13.04
C SER A 274 -10.90 -17.14 14.48
N ASN A 275 -10.59 -18.03 15.41
CA ASN A 275 -10.36 -17.67 16.80
C ASN A 275 -9.17 -16.71 16.96
N GLU A 276 -8.17 -16.77 16.08
CA GLU A 276 -7.05 -15.82 16.04
C GLU A 276 -7.59 -14.39 15.78
N ILE A 277 -8.34 -14.22 14.70
CA ILE A 277 -8.92 -12.92 14.32
C ILE A 277 -9.82 -12.38 15.44
N LYS A 278 -10.70 -13.22 15.97
CA LYS A 278 -11.61 -12.85 17.08
C LYS A 278 -10.83 -12.34 18.28
N ASN A 279 -9.78 -13.06 18.70
CA ASN A 279 -8.97 -12.67 19.86
C ASN A 279 -8.16 -11.39 19.60
N LEU A 280 -7.62 -11.23 18.39
CA LEU A 280 -6.86 -10.05 18.00
C LEU A 280 -7.77 -8.82 17.92
N LEU A 281 -8.95 -8.92 17.30
CA LEU A 281 -9.94 -7.83 17.27
C LEU A 281 -10.36 -7.42 18.70
N LYS A 282 -10.64 -8.40 19.57
CA LYS A 282 -10.95 -8.12 20.98
C LYS A 282 -9.82 -7.37 21.68
N PHE A 283 -8.57 -7.80 21.47
CA PHE A 283 -7.40 -7.14 22.05
C PHE A 283 -7.21 -5.73 21.47
N MET A 284 -7.27 -5.56 20.16
CA MET A 284 -7.12 -4.26 19.50
C MET A 284 -8.18 -3.26 19.97
N ARG A 285 -9.43 -3.71 20.18
CA ARG A 285 -10.52 -2.90 20.74
C ARG A 285 -10.31 -2.52 22.22
N SER A 286 -9.48 -3.26 22.96
CA SER A 286 -9.14 -2.97 24.36
C SER A 286 -7.90 -2.07 24.53
N LEU A 287 -7.24 -1.68 23.43
CA LEU A 287 -6.07 -0.79 23.52
C LEU A 287 -6.49 0.59 24.06
N PRO A 288 -5.68 1.16 24.96
CA PRO A 288 -5.97 2.49 25.48
C PRO A 288 -5.92 3.54 24.34
N ASP A 289 -6.78 4.55 24.45
CA ASP A 289 -6.89 5.66 23.51
C ASP A 289 -7.21 5.28 22.04
N ALA A 290 -7.53 4.02 21.76
CA ALA A 290 -8.04 3.64 20.45
C ALA A 290 -9.47 4.18 20.27
N ILE A 291 -9.69 4.98 19.25
CA ILE A 291 -11.02 5.53 18.91
C ILE A 291 -11.94 4.37 18.50
N PHE A 292 -11.44 3.53 17.59
CA PHE A 292 -12.07 2.26 17.22
C PHE A 292 -11.03 1.31 16.60
N SER A 293 -11.39 0.02 16.53
CA SER A 293 -10.56 -1.01 15.87
C SER A 293 -11.42 -1.87 14.95
N ARG A 294 -10.92 -2.16 13.74
CA ARG A 294 -11.67 -2.85 12.69
C ARG A 294 -10.78 -3.67 11.78
N LEU A 295 -11.43 -4.57 11.06
CA LEU A 295 -10.88 -5.22 9.88
C LEU A 295 -10.84 -4.24 8.70
N THR A 296 -9.80 -4.28 7.85
CA THR A 296 -9.79 -3.51 6.60
C THR A 296 -10.12 -4.39 5.39
N GLY A 297 -11.03 -3.92 4.55
CA GLY A 297 -11.48 -4.66 3.36
C GLY A 297 -12.02 -6.04 3.73
N SER A 298 -11.70 -7.04 2.94
CA SER A 298 -12.02 -8.45 3.21
C SER A 298 -11.06 -9.12 4.20
N GLY A 299 -10.15 -8.38 4.81
CA GLY A 299 -9.16 -8.90 5.75
C GLY A 299 -7.87 -9.39 5.06
N SER A 300 -6.98 -9.92 5.86
CA SER A 300 -7.03 -10.19 7.29
C SER A 300 -6.42 -9.09 8.18
N CYS A 301 -5.88 -7.98 7.63
CA CYS A 301 -5.36 -6.92 8.47
C CYS A 301 -6.44 -6.28 9.34
N ILE A 302 -6.06 -6.01 10.58
CA ILE A 302 -6.84 -5.29 11.58
C ILE A 302 -6.12 -3.96 11.85
N PHE A 303 -6.86 -2.91 12.09
CA PHE A 303 -6.31 -1.62 12.46
C PHE A 303 -7.04 -1.01 13.66
N SER A 304 -6.31 -0.24 14.46
CA SER A 304 -6.85 0.67 15.47
C SER A 304 -6.54 2.10 15.11
N VAL A 305 -7.46 3.01 15.37
CA VAL A 305 -7.38 4.44 15.02
C VAL A 305 -7.03 5.26 16.24
N PHE A 306 -6.14 6.25 16.08
CA PHE A 306 -5.68 7.14 17.13
C PHE A 306 -5.61 8.59 16.63
N GLU A 307 -5.83 9.53 17.55
CA GLU A 307 -5.70 10.97 17.26
C GLU A 307 -4.25 11.43 17.12
N SER A 308 -3.29 10.73 17.75
CA SER A 308 -1.89 11.12 17.74
C SER A 308 -0.94 9.95 17.51
N LYS A 309 0.21 10.25 16.89
CA LYS A 309 1.27 9.29 16.62
C LYS A 309 1.79 8.65 17.90
N LYS A 310 1.95 9.46 18.96
CA LYS A 310 2.44 9.00 20.27
C LYS A 310 1.54 7.89 20.84
N LYS A 311 0.21 8.09 20.85
CA LYS A 311 -0.76 7.10 21.34
C LYS A 311 -0.70 5.80 20.53
N ALA A 312 -0.57 5.92 19.20
CA ALA A 312 -0.42 4.75 18.33
C ALA A 312 0.90 3.97 18.59
N GLU A 313 2.01 4.68 18.82
CA GLU A 313 3.31 4.07 19.13
C GLU A 313 3.34 3.41 20.54
N GLU A 314 2.70 4.00 21.53
CA GLU A 314 2.51 3.40 22.86
C GLU A 314 1.70 2.11 22.74
N SER A 315 0.62 2.12 21.96
CA SER A 315 -0.21 0.94 21.67
C SER A 315 0.54 -0.13 20.88
N LEU A 316 1.42 0.25 19.94
CA LEU A 316 2.32 -0.68 19.26
C LEU A 316 3.24 -1.39 20.27
N SER A 317 3.78 -0.65 21.24
CA SER A 317 4.65 -1.23 22.27
C SER A 317 3.90 -2.23 23.16
N ILE A 318 2.65 -1.95 23.49
CA ILE A 318 1.77 -2.86 24.25
C ILE A 318 1.51 -4.12 23.42
N PHE A 319 1.12 -3.93 22.14
CA PHE A 319 0.80 -5.03 21.23
C PHE A 319 1.98 -5.96 21.01
N THR A 320 3.15 -5.44 20.66
CA THR A 320 4.34 -6.23 20.32
C THR A 320 4.89 -7.01 21.50
N LYS A 321 4.74 -6.51 22.73
CA LYS A 321 5.06 -7.28 23.95
C LYS A 321 4.17 -8.50 24.10
N ARG A 322 2.90 -8.40 23.73
CA ARG A 322 1.92 -9.49 23.86
C ARG A 322 1.96 -10.48 22.70
N PHE A 323 2.20 -9.97 21.47
CA PHE A 323 2.18 -10.73 20.21
C PHE A 323 3.45 -10.49 19.39
N PRO A 324 4.63 -10.91 19.86
CA PRO A 324 5.92 -10.57 19.23
C PRO A 324 6.13 -11.14 17.83
N LEU A 325 5.35 -12.15 17.44
CA LEU A 325 5.45 -12.81 16.14
C LEU A 325 4.46 -12.27 15.09
N ILE A 326 3.55 -11.39 15.50
CA ILE A 326 2.58 -10.80 14.58
C ILE A 326 3.14 -9.49 14.04
N TRP A 327 3.18 -9.35 12.73
CA TRP A 327 3.59 -8.10 12.10
C TRP A 327 2.68 -6.95 12.53
N ALA A 328 3.29 -5.86 12.94
CA ALA A 328 2.60 -4.66 13.38
C ALA A 328 3.35 -3.40 12.96
N LYS A 329 2.63 -2.34 12.59
CA LYS A 329 3.22 -1.07 12.16
C LYS A 329 2.29 0.10 12.43
N VAL A 330 2.87 1.23 12.85
CA VAL A 330 2.16 2.51 12.93
C VAL A 330 2.29 3.24 11.61
N VAL A 331 1.18 3.74 11.10
CA VAL A 331 1.07 4.51 9.85
C VAL A 331 0.10 5.68 10.03
N GLU A 332 0.04 6.58 9.05
CA GLU A 332 -0.88 7.72 9.03
C GLU A 332 -1.56 7.87 7.66
N ASN A 333 -2.73 8.50 7.62
CA ASN A 333 -3.33 8.99 6.38
C ASN A 333 -2.87 10.43 6.09
N ASN A 334 -3.37 11.03 4.99
CA ASN A 334 -3.04 12.40 4.56
C ASN A 334 -1.52 12.67 4.41
N PHE A 335 -0.73 11.64 4.08
CA PHE A 335 0.72 11.75 3.90
C PHE A 335 1.10 12.18 2.47
N ILE A 336 0.21 11.95 1.49
CA ILE A 336 0.36 12.44 0.12
C ILE A 336 -0.28 13.82 0.09
N GLN A 337 0.47 14.85 0.47
CA GLN A 337 0.07 16.22 0.19
C GLN A 337 0.65 16.63 -1.16
N LYS A 338 -0.26 17.05 -2.03
CA LYS A 338 -0.24 17.64 -3.37
C LYS A 338 1.09 18.14 -3.92
#